data_4d6d011e9c3ebcc9018b8af22183ea9e
#
_entry.id   4d6d011e9c3ebcc9018b8af22183ea9e
#
_cell.length_a   1.000
_cell.length_b   1.000
_cell.length_c   1.000
_cell.angle_alpha   90.00
_cell.angle_beta   90.00
_cell.angle_gamma   90.00
#
_symmetry.space_group_name_H-M   'P 1'
#
loop_
_entity.id
_entity.type
_entity.pdbx_description
1 polymer ?
#
loop_
_entity_poly.entity_id
_entity_poly.type
_entity_poly.pdbx_seq_one_letter_code
_entity_poly.pdbx_strand_id
1 'polypeptide(L)' 'MTNVKVYSTPTCPWCNKTKGWLKDNNVKFESIDVSADKKAAEEMIEKSGQMGVPVVDINGTIITGYDVSAMKKALNIN' A
#
# COMPACT_ATOMS: atom_id res chain seq x y z
N MET A 1 11.84 4.23 12.48
CA MET A 1 11.77 3.28 11.35
C MET A 1 10.40 3.34 10.70
N THR A 2 10.38 3.35 9.38
CA THR A 2 9.13 3.45 8.63
C THR A 2 8.59 2.05 8.33
N ASN A 3 7.37 1.77 8.76
CA ASN A 3 6.67 0.54 8.43
C ASN A 3 5.73 0.79 7.29
N VAL A 4 5.98 0.14 6.15
CA VAL A 4 5.15 0.29 4.96
C VAL A 4 4.62 -1.07 4.54
N LYS A 5 3.30 -1.16 4.41
CA LYS A 5 2.62 -2.36 3.93
C LYS A 5 1.82 -2.00 2.70
N VAL A 6 1.93 -2.81 1.67
CA VAL A 6 1.15 -2.62 0.44
C VAL A 6 0.21 -3.81 0.27
N TYR A 7 -1.07 -3.55 0.39
CA TYR A 7 -2.11 -4.56 0.16
C TYR A 7 -2.41 -4.57 -1.33
N SER A 8 -2.22 -5.70 -1.96
CA SER A 8 -2.31 -5.80 -3.41
C SER A 8 -2.86 -7.15 -3.87
N THR A 9 -3.05 -7.27 -5.18
CA THR A 9 -3.37 -8.55 -5.83
C THR A 9 -2.40 -8.76 -6.99
N PRO A 10 -2.19 -10.03 -7.43
CA PRO A 10 -1.25 -10.30 -8.52
C PRO A 10 -1.60 -9.66 -9.86
N THR A 11 -2.89 -9.37 -10.06
CA THR A 11 -3.39 -8.86 -11.34
C THR A 11 -3.67 -7.36 -11.33
N CYS A 12 -3.18 -6.64 -10.35
CA CYS A 12 -3.44 -5.20 -10.22
C CYS A 12 -2.31 -4.36 -10.81
N PRO A 13 -2.54 -3.69 -11.96
CA PRO A 13 -1.50 -2.83 -12.55
C PRO A 13 -1.11 -1.65 -11.66
N TRP A 14 -2.09 -1.05 -11.00
CA TRP A 14 -1.85 0.08 -10.10
C TRP A 14 -1.05 -0.31 -8.86
N CYS A 15 -1.23 -1.56 -8.41
CA CYS A 15 -0.42 -2.09 -7.31
C CYS A 15 1.05 -2.18 -7.72
N ASN A 16 1.30 -2.63 -8.94
CA ASN A 16 2.66 -2.72 -9.47
C ASN A 16 3.30 -1.34 -9.60
N LYS A 17 2.54 -0.35 -10.01
CA LYS A 17 3.02 1.04 -10.08
C LYS A 17 3.37 1.57 -8.71
N THR A 18 2.52 1.31 -7.73
CA THR A 18 2.76 1.72 -6.34
C THR A 18 4.05 1.10 -5.80
N LYS A 19 4.21 -0.20 -6.00
CA LYS A 19 5.41 -0.92 -5.56
C LYS A 19 6.66 -0.40 -6.26
N GLY A 20 6.57 -0.13 -7.55
CA GLY A 20 7.67 0.42 -8.33
C GLY A 20 8.09 1.79 -7.83
N TRP A 21 7.12 2.64 -7.55
CA TRP A 21 7.41 3.97 -7.01
C TRP A 21 8.12 3.88 -5.66
N LEU A 22 7.67 2.98 -4.78
CA LEU A 22 8.31 2.79 -3.48
C LEU A 22 9.76 2.30 -3.64
N LYS A 23 10.00 1.37 -4.55
CA LYS A 23 11.34 0.87 -4.84
C LYS A 23 12.24 1.98 -5.39
N ASP A 24 11.70 2.81 -6.29
CA ASP A 24 12.45 3.90 -6.91
C ASP A 24 12.87 4.95 -5.87
N ASN A 25 12.14 5.06 -4.78
CA ASN A 25 12.46 5.99 -3.70
C ASN A 25 13.19 5.31 -2.54
N ASN A 26 13.69 4.11 -2.74
CA ASN A 26 14.43 3.34 -1.75
C ASN A 26 13.64 3.07 -0.48
N VAL A 27 12.33 2.90 -0.61
CA VAL A 27 11.44 2.62 0.51
C VAL A 27 11.24 1.11 0.61
N LYS A 28 11.57 0.54 1.75
CA LYS A 28 11.31 -0.87 2.02
C LYS A 28 9.83 -1.03 2.41
N PHE A 29 9.18 -2.01 1.83
CA PHE A 29 7.78 -2.28 2.11
C PHE A 29 7.51 -3.78 2.13
N GLU A 30 6.43 -4.14 2.81
CA GLU A 30 5.93 -5.50 2.83
C GLU A 30 4.77 -5.59 1.84
N SER A 31 4.87 -6.50 0.90
CA SER A 31 3.81 -6.74 -0.08
C SER A 31 2.88 -7.83 0.44
N ILE A 32 1.62 -7.52 0.59
CA ILE A 32 0.61 -8.45 1.12
C ILE A 32 -0.40 -8.76 0.01
N ASP A 33 -0.51 -10.03 -0.34
CA ASP A 33 -1.46 -10.48 -1.36
C ASP A 33 -2.81 -10.77 -0.70
N VAL A 34 -3.76 -9.86 -0.85
CA VAL A 34 -5.08 -9.98 -0.25
C VAL A 34 -5.97 -10.98 -0.98
N SER A 35 -5.57 -11.44 -2.16
CA SER A 35 -6.29 -12.49 -2.86
C SER A 35 -5.97 -13.87 -2.29
N ALA A 36 -4.81 -14.02 -1.67
CA ALA A 36 -4.37 -15.28 -1.05
C ALA A 36 -4.56 -15.27 0.48
N ASP A 37 -4.63 -14.09 1.09
CA ASP A 37 -4.74 -13.96 2.54
C ASP A 37 -6.04 -13.25 2.91
N LYS A 38 -7.03 -14.03 3.33
CA LYS A 38 -8.34 -13.50 3.69
C LYS A 38 -8.29 -12.57 4.90
N LYS A 39 -7.45 -12.88 5.86
CA LYS A 39 -7.27 -12.03 7.06
C LYS A 39 -6.73 -10.66 6.69
N ALA A 40 -5.75 -10.64 5.80
CA ALA A 40 -5.17 -9.39 5.32
C ALA A 40 -6.20 -8.57 4.55
N ALA A 41 -7.04 -9.23 3.76
CA ALA A 41 -8.12 -8.55 3.04
C ALA A 41 -9.11 -7.89 4.00
N GLU A 42 -9.50 -8.60 5.06
CA GLU A 42 -10.39 -8.06 6.07
C GLU A 42 -9.75 -6.86 6.79
N GLU A 43 -8.48 -6.98 7.13
CA GLU A 43 -7.71 -5.90 7.75
C GLU A 43 -7.64 -4.67 6.84
N MET A 44 -7.40 -4.88 5.56
CA MET A 44 -7.37 -3.81 4.57
C MET A 44 -8.72 -3.07 4.50
N ILE A 45 -9.81 -3.81 4.44
CA ILE A 45 -11.16 -3.24 4.39
C ILE A 45 -11.45 -2.45 5.66
N GLU A 46 -11.10 -2.98 6.80
CA GLU A 46 -11.30 -2.33 8.09
C GLU A 46 -10.54 -1.01 8.19
N LYS A 47 -9.29 -1.00 7.72
CA LYS A 47 -8.44 0.21 7.77
C LYS A 47 -8.82 1.25 6.73
N SER A 48 -9.15 0.83 5.52
CA SER A 48 -9.38 1.74 4.40
C SER A 48 -10.84 2.05 4.13
N GLY A 49 -11.73 1.20 4.61
CA GLY A 49 -13.15 1.33 4.32
C GLY A 49 -13.52 0.96 2.89
N GLN A 50 -12.63 0.28 2.17
CA GLN A 50 -12.88 -0.13 0.79
C GLN A 50 -12.28 -1.50 0.50
N MET A 51 -12.84 -2.17 -0.50
CA MET A 51 -12.36 -3.48 -0.93
C MET A 51 -11.31 -3.41 -2.04
N GLY A 52 -11.11 -2.25 -2.63
CA GLY A 52 -10.20 -2.08 -3.76
C GLY A 52 -8.73 -2.05 -3.38
N VAL A 53 -7.87 -2.38 -4.33
CA VAL A 53 -6.42 -2.31 -4.20
C VAL A 53 -5.87 -1.32 -5.22
N PRO A 54 -4.69 -0.75 -5.02
CA PRO A 54 -3.81 -0.93 -3.86
C PRO A 54 -4.25 -0.12 -2.64
N VAL A 55 -3.90 -0.61 -1.47
CA VAL A 55 -4.01 0.15 -0.21
C VAL A 55 -2.63 0.12 0.42
N VAL A 56 -2.14 1.29 0.79
CA VAL A 56 -0.81 1.43 1.40
C VAL A 56 -0.96 1.89 2.84
N ASP A 57 -0.30 1.20 3.76
CA ASP A 57 -0.26 1.58 5.17
C ASP A 57 1.16 2.02 5.49
N ILE A 58 1.33 3.31 5.75
CA ILE A 58 2.62 3.90 6.09
C ILE A 58 2.54 4.40 7.53
N ASN A 59 3.11 3.64 8.46
CA ASN A 59 3.11 3.97 9.89
C ASN A 59 1.72 4.25 10.45
N GLY A 60 0.70 3.59 9.92
CA GLY A 60 -0.68 3.80 10.33
C GLY A 60 -1.46 4.78 9.46
N THR A 61 -0.80 5.48 8.57
CA THR A 61 -1.47 6.35 7.59
C THR A 61 -1.93 5.53 6.41
N ILE A 62 -3.23 5.50 6.16
CA ILE A 62 -3.82 4.69 5.10
C ILE A 62 -4.00 5.51 3.84
N ILE A 63 -3.46 5.00 2.75
CA ILE A 63 -3.54 5.64 1.44
C ILE A 63 -4.22 4.67 0.49
N THR A 64 -5.30 5.11 -0.14
CA THR A 64 -6.05 4.29 -1.08
C THR A 64 -5.68 4.68 -2.51
N GLY A 65 -5.40 3.69 -3.33
CA GLY A 65 -5.02 3.89 -4.71
C GLY A 65 -3.58 4.34 -4.88
N TYR A 66 -3.22 4.68 -6.10
CA TYR A 66 -1.88 5.17 -6.42
C TYR A 66 -1.85 6.68 -6.24
N ASP A 67 -1.53 7.11 -5.03
CA ASP A 67 -1.51 8.53 -4.68
C ASP A 67 -0.11 8.92 -4.20
N VAL A 68 0.69 9.38 -5.13
CA VAL A 68 2.08 9.76 -4.88
C VAL A 68 2.19 10.91 -3.88
N SER A 69 1.31 11.91 -4.00
CA SER A 69 1.31 13.05 -3.08
C SER A 69 1.10 12.62 -1.63
N ALA A 70 0.11 11.76 -1.41
CA ALA A 70 -0.19 11.26 -0.08
C ALA A 70 0.96 10.39 0.46
N MET A 71 1.54 9.55 -0.40
CA MET A 71 2.67 8.70 -0.01
C MET A 71 3.90 9.54 0.37
N LYS A 72 4.19 10.58 -0.39
CA LYS A 72 5.30 11.50 -0.07
C LYS A 72 5.12 12.17 1.28
N LYS A 73 3.91 12.62 1.57
CA LYS A 73 3.60 13.24 2.85
C LYS A 73 3.75 12.25 4.00
N ALA A 74 3.22 11.05 3.84
CA ALA A 74 3.28 10.02 4.87
C ALA A 74 4.71 9.54 5.12
N LEU A 75 5.54 9.49 4.08
CA LEU A 75 6.94 9.09 4.17
C LEU A 75 7.86 10.26 4.53
N ASN A 76 7.33 11.47 4.53
CA ASN A 76 8.10 12.69 4.80
C ASN A 76 9.27 12.86 3.83
N ILE A 77 9.03 12.60 2.56
CA ILE A 77 10.00 12.81 1.49
C ILE A 77 9.45 13.82 0.48
N ASN A 78 10.36 14.50 -0.16
CA ASN A 78 10.00 15.53 -1.15
C ASN A 78 10.20 15.04 -2.57
#